data_9125442d0c8d766f9ab62810290628b6
#
_entry.id   9125442d0c8d766f9ab62810290628b6
#
_cell.length_a   1.000
_cell.length_b   1.000
_cell.length_c   1.000
_cell.angle_alpha   90.00
_cell.angle_beta   90.00
_cell.angle_gamma   90.00
#
_symmetry.space_group_name_H-M   'P 1'
#
loop_
_entity.id
_entity.type
_entity.pdbx_description
1 polymer ?
#
loop_
_entity_poly.entity_id
_entity_poly.type
_entity_poly.pdbx_seq_one_letter_code
_entity_poly.pdbx_strand_id
1 'polypeptide(L)'
;MSNLKYAIVTGYSSGIGKAIVSTLELNNFQVLTLTTRLNDTVALEKEVKSLLKEYDIDLLVNCAGLGIFTPHEEISISKIKELIDINLTAPIILTNLMLRSLKKTKGHIINISSIEATKHSKFSALYSATKSGLRDFGLCLFEELRKSGVGVTTINPDLTKTNFFDDLQFEPSTKEDTYLVPQTIAYTVIDILNTKGVITDITIRPQKFEIKRK
;
A
#
# COMPACT_ATOMS: atom_id res chain seq x y z
N MET A 1 3.08 -22.92 -20.32
CA MET A 1 1.97 -22.47 -19.46
C MET A 1 2.59 -21.60 -18.37
N SER A 2 2.23 -20.33 -18.27
CA SER A 2 2.71 -19.48 -17.15
C SER A 2 2.10 -20.02 -15.86
N ASN A 3 2.93 -20.34 -14.85
CA ASN A 3 2.43 -20.74 -13.55
C ASN A 3 1.57 -19.60 -12.97
N LEU A 4 0.39 -19.94 -12.46
CA LEU A 4 -0.47 -19.03 -11.72
C LEU A 4 0.31 -18.48 -10.50
N LYS A 5 0.30 -17.16 -10.32
CA LYS A 5 0.97 -16.49 -9.20
C LYS A 5 -0.04 -16.10 -8.12
N TYR A 6 0.39 -16.09 -6.88
CA TYR A 6 -0.46 -15.73 -5.75
C TYR A 6 -0.08 -14.37 -5.18
N ALA A 7 -1.07 -13.51 -5.01
CA ALA A 7 -0.89 -12.19 -4.42
C ALA A 7 -1.78 -11.99 -3.19
N ILE A 8 -1.29 -11.23 -2.22
CA ILE A 8 -2.10 -10.69 -1.13
C ILE A 8 -2.11 -9.17 -1.28
N VAL A 9 -3.31 -8.58 -1.30
CA VAL A 9 -3.53 -7.13 -1.39
C VAL A 9 -4.37 -6.69 -0.21
N THR A 10 -3.82 -5.85 0.66
CA THR A 10 -4.61 -5.24 1.74
C THR A 10 -5.41 -4.04 1.22
N GLY A 11 -6.57 -3.75 1.81
CA GLY A 11 -7.44 -2.68 1.30
C GLY A 11 -8.08 -2.97 -0.06
N TYR A 12 -8.27 -4.23 -0.40
CA TYR A 12 -8.74 -4.74 -1.69
C TYR A 12 -10.18 -4.36 -2.05
N SER A 13 -11.00 -3.97 -1.08
CA SER A 13 -12.45 -3.78 -1.27
C SER A 13 -12.83 -2.46 -1.95
N SER A 14 -11.93 -1.46 -1.98
CA SER A 14 -12.22 -0.14 -2.53
C SER A 14 -10.99 0.56 -3.12
N GLY A 15 -11.21 1.68 -3.78
CA GLY A 15 -10.17 2.60 -4.22
C GLY A 15 -9.01 1.95 -4.98
N ILE A 16 -7.79 2.29 -4.58
CA ILE A 16 -6.55 1.80 -5.21
C ILE A 16 -6.44 0.28 -5.09
N GLY A 17 -6.71 -0.28 -3.91
CA GLY A 17 -6.59 -1.72 -3.67
C GLY A 17 -7.51 -2.54 -4.59
N LYS A 18 -8.76 -2.12 -4.76
CA LYS A 18 -9.70 -2.77 -5.69
C LYS A 18 -9.22 -2.71 -7.14
N ALA A 19 -8.69 -1.57 -7.56
CA ALA A 19 -8.15 -1.43 -8.92
C ALA A 19 -6.92 -2.34 -9.13
N ILE A 20 -6.04 -2.44 -8.13
CA ILE A 20 -4.89 -3.34 -8.16
C ILE A 20 -5.35 -4.80 -8.28
N VAL A 21 -6.31 -5.24 -7.45
CA VAL A 21 -6.85 -6.61 -7.52
C VAL A 21 -7.35 -6.94 -8.92
N SER A 22 -8.28 -6.12 -9.45
CA SER A 22 -8.83 -6.36 -10.79
C SER A 22 -7.76 -6.40 -11.89
N THR A 23 -6.70 -5.58 -11.75
CA THR A 23 -5.62 -5.56 -12.73
C THR A 23 -4.70 -6.77 -12.58
N LEU A 24 -4.40 -7.23 -11.36
CA LEU A 24 -3.60 -8.42 -11.10
C LEU A 24 -4.28 -9.69 -11.63
N GLU A 25 -5.59 -9.83 -11.43
CA GLU A 25 -6.38 -10.98 -11.92
C GLU A 25 -6.34 -11.08 -13.46
N LEU A 26 -6.32 -9.95 -14.16
CA LEU A 26 -6.13 -9.90 -15.62
C LEU A 26 -4.69 -10.23 -16.05
N ASN A 27 -3.74 -10.23 -15.12
CA ASN A 27 -2.31 -10.48 -15.36
C ASN A 27 -1.79 -11.78 -14.71
N ASN A 28 -2.63 -12.81 -14.67
CA ASN A 28 -2.27 -14.16 -14.22
C ASN A 28 -1.90 -14.26 -12.72
N PHE A 29 -2.48 -13.41 -11.88
CA PHE A 29 -2.45 -13.55 -10.43
C PHE A 29 -3.80 -14.04 -9.89
N GLN A 30 -3.75 -14.94 -8.92
CA GLN A 30 -4.88 -15.19 -8.02
C GLN A 30 -4.68 -14.36 -6.76
N VAL A 31 -5.63 -13.48 -6.45
CA VAL A 31 -5.56 -12.65 -5.26
C VAL A 31 -6.23 -13.35 -4.09
N LEU A 32 -5.47 -13.59 -3.04
CA LEU A 32 -5.96 -14.13 -1.77
C LEU A 32 -6.32 -12.96 -0.85
N THR A 33 -7.53 -12.95 -0.33
CA THR A 33 -8.03 -11.87 0.53
C THR A 33 -7.85 -12.23 2.00
N LEU A 34 -7.44 -11.23 2.80
CA LEU A 34 -7.44 -11.32 4.26
C LEU A 34 -8.79 -10.85 4.79
N THR A 35 -9.42 -11.65 5.63
CA THR A 35 -10.71 -11.35 6.25
C THR A 35 -10.57 -10.72 7.61
N THR A 36 -9.44 -10.93 8.26
CA THR A 36 -9.11 -10.38 9.58
C THR A 36 -8.84 -8.87 9.49
N ARG A 37 -9.26 -8.15 10.52
CA ARG A 37 -8.92 -6.73 10.66
C ARG A 37 -7.41 -6.56 10.85
N LEU A 38 -6.81 -5.61 10.15
CA LEU A 38 -5.35 -5.40 10.16
C LEU A 38 -4.78 -4.98 11.53
N ASN A 39 -5.59 -4.43 12.41
CA ASN A 39 -5.21 -4.06 13.80
C ASN A 39 -5.41 -5.21 14.81
N ASP A 40 -5.97 -6.35 14.40
CA ASP A 40 -5.97 -7.58 15.21
C ASP A 40 -4.77 -8.45 14.79
N THR A 41 -3.63 -8.14 15.35
CA THR A 41 -2.35 -8.76 14.95
C THR A 41 -2.30 -10.26 15.24
N VAL A 42 -2.99 -10.74 16.28
CA VAL A 42 -3.02 -12.17 16.66
C VAL A 42 -3.86 -12.97 15.65
N ALA A 43 -5.05 -12.49 15.32
CA ALA A 43 -5.90 -13.14 14.33
C ALA A 43 -5.27 -13.05 12.94
N LEU A 44 -4.66 -11.92 12.59
CA LEU A 44 -3.96 -11.71 11.32
C LEU A 44 -2.79 -12.70 11.15
N GLU A 45 -1.97 -12.89 12.18
CA GLU A 45 -0.88 -13.88 12.16
C GLU A 45 -1.40 -15.29 11.92
N LYS A 46 -2.49 -15.69 12.59
CA LYS A 46 -3.11 -17.01 12.43
C LYS A 46 -3.64 -17.22 11.00
N GLU A 47 -4.34 -16.24 10.45
CA GLU A 47 -4.88 -16.28 9.09
C GLU A 47 -3.76 -16.41 8.05
N VAL A 48 -2.74 -15.55 8.12
CA VAL A 48 -1.60 -15.56 7.21
C VAL A 48 -0.83 -16.89 7.30
N LYS A 49 -0.56 -17.40 8.51
CA LYS A 49 0.09 -18.70 8.68
C LYS A 49 -0.73 -19.86 8.11
N SER A 50 -2.06 -19.77 8.11
CA SER A 50 -2.91 -20.78 7.46
C SER A 50 -2.78 -20.71 5.93
N LEU A 51 -2.84 -19.52 5.34
CA LEU A 51 -2.67 -19.34 3.90
C LEU A 51 -1.30 -19.82 3.40
N LEU A 52 -0.24 -19.53 4.17
CA LEU A 52 1.13 -19.94 3.82
C LEU A 52 1.39 -21.47 3.89
N LYS A 53 0.47 -22.28 4.43
CA LYS A 53 0.54 -23.73 4.33
C LYS A 53 0.10 -24.26 2.96
N GLU A 54 -0.74 -23.50 2.27
CA GLU A 54 -1.39 -23.91 1.02
C GLU A 54 -0.80 -23.18 -0.19
N TYR A 55 -0.31 -21.95 -0.01
CA TYR A 55 0.09 -21.06 -1.10
C TYR A 55 1.50 -20.49 -0.91
N ASP A 56 2.29 -20.53 -1.96
CA ASP A 56 3.53 -19.74 -2.05
C ASP A 56 3.21 -18.36 -2.62
N ILE A 57 3.45 -17.32 -1.85
CA ILE A 57 3.09 -15.96 -2.20
C ILE A 57 4.17 -15.32 -3.09
N ASP A 58 3.76 -14.82 -4.24
CA ASP A 58 4.62 -14.11 -5.21
C ASP A 58 4.60 -12.59 -5.01
N LEU A 59 3.48 -12.05 -4.49
CA LEU A 59 3.30 -10.61 -4.36
C LEU A 59 2.56 -10.25 -3.07
N LEU A 60 3.12 -9.32 -2.30
CA LEU A 60 2.44 -8.63 -1.21
C LEU A 60 2.25 -7.16 -1.58
N VAL A 61 1.00 -6.68 -1.58
CA VAL A 61 0.67 -5.27 -1.76
C VAL A 61 0.07 -4.71 -0.47
N ASN A 62 0.83 -3.92 0.25
CA ASN A 62 0.39 -3.16 1.41
C ASN A 62 -0.31 -1.88 0.94
N CYS A 63 -1.63 -1.94 0.71
CA CYS A 63 -2.42 -0.84 0.15
C CYS A 63 -3.45 -0.26 1.13
N ALA A 64 -3.83 -1.00 2.17
CA ALA A 64 -4.74 -0.47 3.18
C ALA A 64 -4.16 0.76 3.87
N GLY A 65 -5.00 1.74 4.15
CA GLY A 65 -4.57 2.94 4.87
C GLY A 65 -5.73 3.85 5.24
N LEU A 66 -5.57 4.55 6.34
CA LEU A 66 -6.46 5.60 6.83
C LEU A 66 -5.78 6.95 6.72
N GLY A 67 -6.56 8.01 6.53
CA GLY A 67 -6.08 9.40 6.53
C GLY A 67 -6.69 10.21 7.68
N ILE A 68 -5.88 11.02 8.34
CA ILE A 68 -6.33 12.01 9.32
C ILE A 68 -5.58 13.31 9.03
N PHE A 69 -6.35 14.38 8.81
CA PHE A 69 -5.83 15.71 8.47
C PHE A 69 -6.53 16.76 9.35
N THR A 70 -6.21 16.74 10.64
CA THR A 70 -6.75 17.66 11.66
C THR A 70 -5.61 18.20 12.53
N PRO A 71 -5.83 19.31 13.30
CA PRO A 71 -4.88 19.73 14.33
C PRO A 71 -4.51 18.57 15.24
N HIS A 72 -3.21 18.43 15.55
CA HIS A 72 -2.73 17.23 16.26
C HIS A 72 -3.35 17.07 17.65
N GLU A 73 -3.61 18.16 18.35
CA GLU A 73 -4.27 18.21 19.66
C GLU A 73 -5.72 17.72 19.65
N GLU A 74 -6.36 17.68 18.50
CA GLU A 74 -7.74 17.18 18.34
C GLU A 74 -7.82 15.67 18.06
N ILE A 75 -6.68 15.01 17.82
CA ILE A 75 -6.65 13.59 17.50
C ILE A 75 -6.67 12.77 18.79
N SER A 76 -7.71 11.95 18.98
CA SER A 76 -7.80 11.07 20.15
C SER A 76 -6.70 9.99 20.14
N ILE A 77 -6.27 9.54 21.34
CA ILE A 77 -5.27 8.48 21.48
C ILE A 77 -5.67 7.20 20.75
N SER A 78 -6.96 6.85 20.74
CA SER A 78 -7.46 5.68 20.02
C SER A 78 -7.26 5.81 18.51
N LYS A 79 -7.50 6.99 17.96
CA LYS A 79 -7.27 7.27 16.52
C LYS A 79 -5.80 7.28 16.17
N ILE A 80 -4.94 7.78 17.05
CA ILE A 80 -3.47 7.71 16.87
C ILE A 80 -3.04 6.25 16.73
N LYS A 81 -3.45 5.40 17.67
CA LYS A 81 -3.13 3.97 17.64
C LYS A 81 -3.67 3.29 16.39
N GLU A 82 -4.95 3.48 16.08
CA GLU A 82 -5.59 2.89 14.90
C GLU A 82 -4.84 3.23 13.60
N LEU A 83 -4.45 4.50 13.44
CA LEU A 83 -3.75 4.95 12.24
C LEU A 83 -2.34 4.31 12.13
N ILE A 84 -1.61 4.26 13.24
CA ILE A 84 -0.28 3.63 13.28
C ILE A 84 -0.40 2.13 13.00
N ASP A 85 -1.36 1.46 13.63
CA ASP A 85 -1.57 0.03 13.47
C ASP A 85 -1.88 -0.35 12.03
N ILE A 86 -2.78 0.38 11.36
CA ILE A 86 -3.18 0.07 9.99
C ILE A 86 -2.13 0.52 8.97
N ASN A 87 -1.59 1.74 9.10
CA ASN A 87 -0.74 2.29 8.06
C ASN A 87 0.73 1.83 8.14
N LEU A 88 1.19 1.38 9.30
CA LEU A 88 2.59 1.04 9.54
C LEU A 88 2.78 -0.34 10.18
N THR A 89 2.17 -0.61 11.33
CA THR A 89 2.39 -1.86 12.07
C THR A 89 1.96 -3.08 11.25
N ALA A 90 0.75 -3.07 10.68
CA ALA A 90 0.23 -4.19 9.89
C ALA A 90 1.09 -4.49 8.65
N PRO A 91 1.48 -3.51 7.81
CA PRO A 91 2.42 -3.75 6.71
C PRO A 91 3.74 -4.40 7.14
N ILE A 92 4.33 -3.96 8.25
CA ILE A 92 5.58 -4.52 8.78
C ILE A 92 5.37 -5.99 9.21
N ILE A 93 4.28 -6.28 9.94
CA ILE A 93 3.94 -7.63 10.39
C ILE A 93 3.66 -8.55 9.20
N LEU A 94 2.82 -8.15 8.26
CA LEU A 94 2.51 -8.93 7.06
C LEU A 94 3.76 -9.25 6.25
N THR A 95 4.61 -8.26 6.07
CA THR A 95 5.90 -8.43 5.41
C THR A 95 6.74 -9.49 6.14
N ASN A 96 6.91 -9.38 7.45
CA ASN A 96 7.69 -10.33 8.26
C ASN A 96 7.16 -11.77 8.10
N LEU A 97 5.86 -11.96 8.21
CA LEU A 97 5.21 -13.27 8.10
C LEU A 97 5.41 -13.92 6.72
N MET A 98 5.42 -13.11 5.65
CA MET A 98 5.48 -13.60 4.27
C MET A 98 6.89 -13.70 3.70
N LEU A 99 7.92 -13.15 4.37
CA LEU A 99 9.28 -13.09 3.82
C LEU A 99 9.85 -14.44 3.39
N ARG A 100 9.56 -15.52 4.10
CA ARG A 100 10.05 -16.87 3.73
C ARG A 100 9.44 -17.34 2.41
N SER A 101 8.13 -17.10 2.23
CA SER A 101 7.43 -17.43 0.99
C SER A 101 7.94 -16.56 -0.16
N LEU A 102 8.04 -15.25 0.03
CA LEU A 102 8.55 -14.31 -0.96
C LEU A 102 10.00 -14.59 -1.38
N LYS A 103 10.86 -15.05 -0.45
CA LYS A 103 12.22 -15.49 -0.80
C LYS A 103 12.22 -16.77 -1.66
N LYS A 104 11.31 -17.71 -1.40
CA LYS A 104 11.15 -18.94 -2.18
C LYS A 104 10.71 -18.65 -3.61
N THR A 105 9.76 -17.75 -3.79
CA THR A 105 9.21 -17.36 -5.11
C THR A 105 10.05 -16.32 -5.85
N LYS A 106 11.02 -15.69 -5.19
CA LYS A 106 11.70 -14.46 -5.64
C LYS A 106 10.67 -13.37 -5.97
N GLY A 107 9.70 -13.23 -5.09
CA GLY A 107 8.53 -12.40 -5.24
C GLY A 107 8.79 -10.90 -5.05
N HIS A 108 7.72 -10.13 -4.87
CA HIS A 108 7.81 -8.69 -4.75
C HIS A 108 6.93 -8.17 -3.60
N ILE A 109 7.36 -7.10 -2.95
CA ILE A 109 6.60 -6.35 -1.95
C ILE A 109 6.36 -4.95 -2.51
N ILE A 110 5.09 -4.53 -2.55
CA ILE A 110 4.71 -3.17 -2.95
C ILE A 110 4.04 -2.48 -1.79
N ASN A 111 4.59 -1.36 -1.36
CA ASN A 111 4.03 -0.51 -0.33
C ASN A 111 3.35 0.70 -0.98
N ILE A 112 2.05 0.88 -0.77
CA ILE A 112 1.34 2.09 -1.17
C ILE A 112 1.45 3.12 -0.04
N SER A 113 2.43 4.01 -0.20
CA SER A 113 2.66 5.12 0.71
C SER A 113 1.80 6.34 0.34
N SER A 114 2.36 7.49 0.22
CA SER A 114 1.69 8.74 -0.16
C SER A 114 2.70 9.81 -0.54
N ILE A 115 2.28 10.80 -1.31
CA ILE A 115 3.03 12.05 -1.50
C ILE A 115 3.40 12.69 -0.15
N GLU A 116 2.57 12.49 0.89
CA GLU A 116 2.82 12.99 2.24
C GLU A 116 4.05 12.36 2.92
N ALA A 117 4.58 11.26 2.39
CA ALA A 117 5.87 10.71 2.81
C ALA A 117 7.07 11.48 2.22
N THR A 118 6.86 12.36 1.27
CA THR A 118 7.91 13.07 0.53
C THR A 118 7.85 14.58 0.71
N LYS A 119 6.84 15.09 1.41
CA LYS A 119 6.64 16.52 1.68
C LYS A 119 6.03 16.74 3.07
N HIS A 120 5.92 17.99 3.48
CA HIS A 120 5.34 18.39 4.75
C HIS A 120 4.09 19.24 4.52
N SER A 121 2.92 18.75 4.95
CA SER A 121 1.65 19.45 4.82
C SER A 121 1.07 19.79 6.18
N LYS A 122 0.33 20.92 6.26
CA LYS A 122 -0.37 21.31 7.47
C LYS A 122 -1.42 20.25 7.85
N PHE A 123 -1.53 19.93 9.12
CA PHE A 123 -2.49 18.97 9.69
C PHE A 123 -2.27 17.50 9.27
N SER A 124 -1.15 17.16 8.65
CA SER A 124 -0.83 15.80 8.22
C SER A 124 0.21 15.09 9.09
N ALA A 125 0.65 15.68 10.21
CA ALA A 125 1.81 15.20 10.97
C ALA A 125 1.76 13.69 11.28
N LEU A 126 0.64 13.20 11.81
CA LEU A 126 0.48 11.78 12.14
C LEU A 126 0.43 10.90 10.89
N TYR A 127 -0.35 11.30 9.88
CA TYR A 127 -0.46 10.57 8.63
C TYR A 127 0.90 10.52 7.90
N SER A 128 1.57 11.67 7.77
CA SER A 128 2.90 11.75 7.17
C SER A 128 3.92 10.88 7.90
N ALA A 129 3.91 10.87 9.24
CA ALA A 129 4.79 10.03 10.03
C ALA A 129 4.63 8.53 9.69
N THR A 130 3.37 8.04 9.56
CA THR A 130 3.13 6.63 9.21
C THR A 130 3.54 6.32 7.78
N LYS A 131 3.27 7.21 6.83
CA LYS A 131 3.60 7.00 5.42
C LYS A 131 5.09 7.16 5.13
N SER A 132 5.78 8.08 5.81
CA SER A 132 7.24 8.18 5.77
C SER A 132 7.90 6.95 6.38
N GLY A 133 7.41 6.48 7.53
CA GLY A 133 7.88 5.24 8.15
C GLY A 133 7.71 4.03 7.23
N LEU A 134 6.58 3.90 6.55
CA LEU A 134 6.34 2.82 5.58
C LEU A 134 7.27 2.91 4.36
N ARG A 135 7.53 4.13 3.87
CA ARG A 135 8.45 4.38 2.77
C ARG A 135 9.87 3.98 3.15
N ASP A 136 10.38 4.49 4.28
CA ASP A 136 11.74 4.22 4.74
C ASP A 136 11.93 2.74 5.11
N PHE A 137 10.92 2.10 5.71
CA PHE A 137 10.89 0.66 5.92
C PHE A 137 11.08 -0.10 4.60
N GLY A 138 10.37 0.29 3.54
CA GLY A 138 10.52 -0.34 2.23
C GLY A 138 11.91 -0.18 1.63
N LEU A 139 12.50 1.02 1.72
CA LEU A 139 13.84 1.30 1.22
C LEU A 139 14.91 0.49 1.97
N CYS A 140 14.87 0.45 3.30
CA CYS A 140 15.79 -0.35 4.10
C CYS A 140 15.62 -1.85 3.84
N LEU A 141 14.38 -2.32 3.76
CA LEU A 141 14.08 -3.73 3.51
C LEU A 141 14.59 -4.20 2.14
N PHE A 142 14.55 -3.35 1.12
CA PHE A 142 15.14 -3.66 -0.18
C PHE A 142 16.64 -3.98 -0.04
N GLU A 143 17.39 -3.18 0.72
CA GLU A 143 18.84 -3.42 0.93
C GLU A 143 19.09 -4.77 1.63
N GLU A 144 18.24 -5.15 2.58
CA GLU A 144 18.33 -6.45 3.25
C GLU A 144 18.03 -7.63 2.29
N LEU A 145 17.09 -7.45 1.35
CA LEU A 145 16.55 -8.52 0.52
C LEU A 145 17.21 -8.63 -0.86
N ARG A 146 18.05 -7.69 -1.28
CA ARG A 146 18.67 -7.67 -2.63
C ARG A 146 19.29 -9.00 -3.04
N LYS A 147 20.03 -9.64 -2.12
CA LYS A 147 20.71 -10.92 -2.40
C LYS A 147 19.74 -12.11 -2.49
N SER A 148 18.54 -11.98 -1.95
CA SER A 148 17.54 -13.06 -1.99
C SER A 148 16.67 -13.03 -3.25
N GLY A 149 16.78 -11.98 -4.06
CA GLY A 149 16.00 -11.79 -5.28
C GLY A 149 14.57 -11.29 -5.04
N VAL A 150 14.24 -10.88 -3.82
CA VAL A 150 12.93 -10.26 -3.51
C VAL A 150 13.00 -8.78 -3.86
N GLY A 151 12.06 -8.31 -4.69
CA GLY A 151 11.87 -6.90 -4.98
C GLY A 151 11.09 -6.19 -3.86
N VAL A 152 11.42 -4.93 -3.61
CA VAL A 152 10.63 -4.06 -2.72
C VAL A 152 10.48 -2.71 -3.38
N THR A 153 9.23 -2.26 -3.56
CA THR A 153 8.91 -0.97 -4.16
C THR A 153 7.97 -0.19 -3.26
N THR A 154 8.23 1.08 -3.08
CA THR A 154 7.28 2.01 -2.50
C THR A 154 6.72 2.93 -3.58
N ILE A 155 5.40 2.97 -3.70
CA ILE A 155 4.69 3.91 -4.56
C ILE A 155 4.14 5.02 -3.67
N ASN A 156 4.39 6.28 -4.04
CA ASN A 156 3.93 7.48 -3.35
C ASN A 156 2.90 8.22 -4.23
N PRO A 157 1.61 7.82 -4.21
CA PRO A 157 0.59 8.51 -4.97
C PRO A 157 0.32 9.90 -4.38
N ASP A 158 0.07 10.88 -5.26
CA ASP A 158 -0.56 12.14 -4.90
C ASP A 158 -2.09 11.97 -4.92
N LEU A 159 -2.86 13.04 -4.94
CA LEU A 159 -4.32 13.05 -4.91
C LEU A 159 -4.91 12.02 -5.88
N THR A 160 -5.46 10.93 -5.35
CA THR A 160 -6.08 9.86 -6.15
C THR A 160 -7.56 9.78 -5.81
N LYS A 161 -8.43 9.97 -6.79
CA LYS A 161 -9.88 10.03 -6.59
C LYS A 161 -10.44 8.68 -6.15
N THR A 162 -10.72 8.56 -4.85
CA THR A 162 -11.23 7.36 -4.17
C THR A 162 -12.10 7.75 -2.99
N ASN A 163 -12.75 6.79 -2.36
CA ASN A 163 -13.50 6.96 -1.12
C ASN A 163 -12.63 7.31 0.10
N PHE A 164 -11.30 7.34 -0.05
CA PHE A 164 -10.38 7.76 1.01
C PHE A 164 -10.70 9.17 1.56
N PHE A 165 -11.30 10.02 0.73
CA PHE A 165 -11.62 11.40 1.08
C PHE A 165 -13.02 11.58 1.67
N ASP A 166 -13.83 10.50 1.80
CA ASP A 166 -15.24 10.64 2.20
C ASP A 166 -15.40 11.30 3.58
N ASP A 167 -14.55 10.93 4.54
CA ASP A 167 -14.54 11.45 5.91
C ASP A 167 -13.57 12.65 6.10
N LEU A 168 -12.92 13.13 5.04
CA LEU A 168 -11.99 14.25 5.12
C LEU A 168 -12.67 15.59 4.78
N GLN A 169 -12.12 16.69 5.30
CA GLN A 169 -12.61 18.05 5.05
C GLN A 169 -12.23 18.60 3.66
N PHE A 170 -11.62 17.78 2.84
CA PHE A 170 -11.25 18.11 1.47
C PHE A 170 -11.35 16.87 0.58
N GLU A 171 -11.42 17.09 -0.71
CA GLU A 171 -11.43 16.08 -1.73
C GLU A 171 -10.66 16.55 -2.99
N PRO A 172 -10.26 15.65 -3.90
CA PRO A 172 -9.74 16.07 -5.20
C PRO A 172 -10.75 16.94 -5.94
N SER A 173 -10.26 17.96 -6.65
CA SER A 173 -11.10 18.77 -7.54
C SER A 173 -11.78 17.89 -8.60
N THR A 174 -12.84 18.41 -9.24
CA THR A 174 -13.51 17.75 -10.36
C THR A 174 -12.84 18.01 -11.72
N LYS A 175 -11.85 18.92 -11.76
CA LYS A 175 -11.15 19.27 -13.00
C LYS A 175 -10.18 18.17 -13.37
N GLU A 176 -10.16 17.81 -14.65
CA GLU A 176 -9.17 16.89 -15.20
C GLU A 176 -7.73 17.38 -14.91
N ASP A 177 -6.79 16.46 -14.92
CA ASP A 177 -5.37 16.68 -14.62
C ASP A 177 -5.05 17.13 -13.18
N THR A 178 -6.04 17.24 -12.27
CA THR A 178 -5.82 17.63 -10.88
C THR A 178 -5.85 16.48 -9.89
N TYR A 179 -6.15 15.27 -10.37
CA TYR A 179 -6.16 14.04 -9.58
C TYR A 179 -5.71 12.84 -10.42
N LEU A 180 -5.28 11.79 -9.75
CA LEU A 180 -5.04 10.48 -10.33
C LEU A 180 -6.31 9.63 -10.22
N VAL A 181 -6.46 8.67 -11.13
CA VAL A 181 -7.46 7.61 -10.99
C VAL A 181 -6.80 6.35 -10.41
N PRO A 182 -7.52 5.50 -9.66
CA PRO A 182 -6.97 4.27 -9.08
C PRO A 182 -6.26 3.36 -10.10
N GLN A 183 -6.76 3.33 -11.33
CA GLN A 183 -6.20 2.57 -12.45
C GLN A 183 -4.75 2.96 -12.76
N THR A 184 -4.39 4.24 -12.66
CA THR A 184 -3.02 4.69 -12.87
C THR A 184 -2.06 3.96 -11.94
N ILE A 185 -2.43 3.83 -10.66
CA ILE A 185 -1.60 3.13 -9.67
C ILE A 185 -1.58 1.62 -9.96
N ALA A 186 -2.72 1.04 -10.34
CA ALA A 186 -2.81 -0.38 -10.66
C ALA A 186 -1.94 -0.76 -11.89
N TYR A 187 -1.94 0.04 -12.94
CA TYR A 187 -1.07 -0.17 -14.09
C TYR A 187 0.41 0.00 -13.71
N THR A 188 0.75 1.00 -12.90
CA THR A 188 2.12 1.16 -12.38
C THR A 188 2.60 -0.08 -11.63
N VAL A 189 1.74 -0.76 -10.86
CA VAL A 189 2.08 -2.04 -10.22
C VAL A 189 2.51 -3.08 -11.26
N ILE A 190 1.77 -3.23 -12.35
CA ILE A 190 2.13 -4.19 -13.42
C ILE A 190 3.44 -3.78 -14.11
N ASP A 191 3.62 -2.49 -14.40
CA ASP A 191 4.86 -2.00 -15.02
C ASP A 191 6.08 -2.26 -14.12
N ILE A 192 5.95 -2.07 -12.81
CA ILE A 192 6.98 -2.41 -11.82
C ILE A 192 7.33 -3.90 -11.88
N LEU A 193 6.32 -4.77 -11.87
CA LEU A 193 6.51 -6.23 -11.90
C LEU A 193 7.14 -6.72 -13.19
N ASN A 194 6.97 -6.01 -14.30
CA ASN A 194 7.53 -6.33 -15.61
C ASN A 194 8.89 -5.65 -15.87
N THR A 195 9.30 -4.73 -15.01
CA THR A 195 10.57 -4.01 -15.17
C THR A 195 11.76 -4.92 -14.87
N LYS A 196 12.78 -4.89 -15.73
CA LYS A 196 14.07 -5.54 -15.45
C LYS A 196 14.84 -4.73 -14.41
N GLY A 197 15.03 -5.29 -13.23
CA GLY A 197 15.58 -4.60 -12.05
C GLY A 197 14.46 -4.25 -11.08
N VAL A 198 14.74 -3.44 -10.07
CA VAL A 198 13.77 -3.04 -9.04
C VAL A 198 13.68 -1.53 -8.97
N ILE A 199 12.48 -1.01 -9.17
CA ILE A 199 12.16 0.39 -8.88
C ILE A 199 11.88 0.46 -7.38
N THR A 200 12.77 1.06 -6.59
CA THR A 200 12.65 1.04 -5.12
C THR A 200 11.68 2.09 -4.59
N ASP A 201 11.54 3.22 -5.27
CA ASP A 201 10.70 4.34 -4.87
C ASP A 201 10.18 5.10 -6.10
N ILE A 202 8.88 5.36 -6.16
CA ILE A 202 8.27 6.10 -7.26
C ILE A 202 7.16 7.02 -6.75
N THR A 203 7.20 8.27 -7.17
CA THR A 203 6.15 9.25 -6.87
C THR A 203 5.33 9.53 -8.12
N ILE A 204 4.01 9.41 -8.02
CA ILE A 204 3.08 9.67 -9.12
C ILE A 204 2.20 10.84 -8.75
N ARG A 205 2.18 11.86 -9.62
CA ARG A 205 1.46 13.11 -9.37
C ARG A 205 0.56 13.46 -10.56
N PRO A 206 -0.61 14.06 -10.31
CA PRO A 206 -1.36 14.68 -11.38
C PRO A 206 -0.56 15.88 -11.95
N GLN A 207 -0.83 16.25 -13.18
CA GLN A 207 -0.13 17.37 -13.83
C GLN A 207 -0.37 18.71 -13.12
N LYS A 208 -1.57 18.89 -12.57
CA LYS A 208 -1.97 20.08 -11.81
C LYS A 208 -2.34 19.70 -10.37
N PHE A 209 -2.33 20.68 -9.50
CA PHE A 209 -2.74 20.48 -8.11
C PHE A 209 -3.94 21.38 -7.79
N GLU A 210 -5.06 20.77 -7.42
CA GLU A 210 -6.23 21.49 -6.93
C GLU A 210 -7.03 20.60 -5.98
N ILE A 211 -7.43 21.14 -4.85
CA ILE A 211 -8.31 20.48 -3.89
C ILE A 211 -9.61 21.29 -3.74
N LYS A 212 -10.69 20.60 -3.46
CA LYS A 212 -11.96 21.20 -3.07
C LYS A 212 -12.14 20.99 -1.57
N ARG A 213 -12.47 22.03 -0.82
CA ARG A 213 -12.87 21.95 0.58
C ARG A 213 -14.35 21.60 0.65
N LYS A 214 -14.71 20.70 1.57
CA LYS A 214 -16.09 20.38 1.89
C LYS A 214 -16.68 21.36 2.87
#